data_e528481f8659bba176eb9a282a378967
#
_entry.id   e528481f8659bba176eb9a282a378967
#
_cell.length_a   1.000
_cell.length_b   1.000
_cell.length_c   1.000
_cell.angle_alpha   90.00
_cell.angle_beta   90.00
_cell.angle_gamma   90.00
#
_symmetry.space_group_name_H-M   'P 1'
#
loop_
_entity.id
_entity.type
_entity.pdbx_description
1 polymer ?
#
loop_
_entity_poly.entity_id
_entity_poly.type
_entity_poly.pdbx_seq_one_letter_code
_entity_poly.pdbx_strand_id
1 'polypeptide(L)'
;MFRLIITLAIIFGTISCYATDVGEVISKAIKNSSKIKSQFYQYKSAEKYYKSSGLAGFLPDISLQYNFDSNFNLDTSEKKLTLRQKLIDGGGTFATFSRSSHLLKAEKMRFQQSKQELALNAVKAYVSVLQKTEILKLREHKERVSLEHLSAMKKRFSLGEVTNAEVLLAKAKFSSSISERVDAEGKLKLANIAYYHLIGEDADDLSEANDKLPSVPELNECLQLAKTNNLSLKAAVYQKRAAGMEVIAESSKWLPSLNLSASKNFGEDGMKVDKLLENVHVVFTLDVPIFKRGVNAFGVSKAKMDAKKSTYDYYETVKKIEQDVVNAWNNVLTAKAIIKAIQEAEKAASLALEGVEQEVNLNLKSTSDLLDTEDALFKARSDLVEAKSNYVISVYNLLFMINSINL
;
A
#
# COMPACT_ATOMS: atom_id res chain seq x y z
N MET A 1 -5.19 44.78 55.12
CA MET A 1 -6.02 43.55 55.04
C MET A 1 -6.60 43.46 53.62
N PHE A 2 -5.89 42.86 52.69
CA PHE A 2 -6.41 42.59 51.34
C PHE A 2 -6.49 41.07 51.18
N ARG A 3 -7.71 40.55 51.06
CA ARG A 3 -7.96 39.14 50.77
C ARG A 3 -7.84 38.93 49.28
N LEU A 4 -6.83 38.18 48.86
CA LEU A 4 -6.65 37.72 47.51
C LEU A 4 -7.51 36.44 47.34
N ILE A 5 -8.57 36.52 46.56
CA ILE A 5 -9.40 35.39 46.14
C ILE A 5 -8.79 34.83 44.85
N ILE A 6 -8.12 33.69 44.95
CA ILE A 6 -7.63 32.94 43.79
C ILE A 6 -8.80 32.07 43.30
N THR A 7 -9.44 32.45 42.21
CA THR A 7 -10.41 31.62 41.49
C THR A 7 -9.66 30.67 40.59
N LEU A 8 -9.61 29.40 40.99
CA LEU A 8 -9.10 28.29 40.20
C LEU A 8 -10.15 27.95 39.10
N ALA A 9 -9.94 28.48 37.89
CA ALA A 9 -10.73 28.10 36.73
C ALA A 9 -10.30 26.69 36.28
N ILE A 10 -11.08 25.66 36.64
CA ILE A 10 -10.95 24.32 36.09
C ILE A 10 -11.45 24.37 34.66
N ILE A 11 -10.52 24.43 33.71
CA ILE A 11 -10.82 24.24 32.30
C ILE A 11 -11.14 22.76 32.12
N PHE A 12 -12.40 22.40 32.19
CA PHE A 12 -12.91 21.17 31.63
C PHE A 12 -12.75 21.25 30.11
N GLY A 13 -11.63 20.79 29.61
CA GLY A 13 -11.47 20.49 28.18
C GLY A 13 -12.49 19.39 27.85
N THR A 14 -13.58 19.77 27.22
CA THR A 14 -14.47 18.83 26.56
C THR A 14 -13.64 18.14 25.50
N ILE A 15 -13.18 16.92 25.80
CA ILE A 15 -12.69 16.01 24.76
C ILE A 15 -13.92 15.72 23.91
N SER A 16 -14.09 16.47 22.83
CA SER A 16 -15.03 16.11 21.77
C SER A 16 -14.53 14.78 21.21
N CYS A 17 -15.17 13.70 21.64
CA CYS A 17 -14.97 12.40 21.04
C CYS A 17 -15.53 12.48 19.62
N TYR A 18 -14.70 12.91 18.65
CA TYR A 18 -15.03 12.82 17.24
C TYR A 18 -14.84 11.37 16.84
N ALA A 19 -15.90 10.73 16.37
CA ALA A 19 -15.81 9.41 15.79
C ALA A 19 -14.72 9.40 14.69
N THR A 20 -13.82 8.45 14.77
CA THR A 20 -12.64 8.39 13.87
C THR A 20 -13.09 8.16 12.43
N ASP A 21 -12.77 9.09 11.53
CA ASP A 21 -13.10 9.02 10.10
C ASP A 21 -12.04 8.24 9.31
N VAL A 22 -12.42 7.70 8.15
CA VAL A 22 -11.54 6.94 7.24
C VAL A 22 -10.25 7.71 6.89
N GLY A 23 -10.34 9.03 6.68
CA GLY A 23 -9.17 9.87 6.39
C GLY A 23 -8.17 9.93 7.53
N GLU A 24 -8.65 10.01 8.77
CA GLU A 24 -7.81 9.99 9.96
C GLU A 24 -7.11 8.64 10.14
N VAL A 25 -7.83 7.53 9.92
CA VAL A 25 -7.26 6.17 9.97
C VAL A 25 -6.14 6.00 8.95
N ILE A 26 -6.32 6.48 7.72
CA ILE A 26 -5.29 6.44 6.67
C ILE A 26 -4.05 7.22 7.12
N SER A 27 -4.22 8.43 7.64
CA SER A 27 -3.10 9.27 8.06
C SER A 27 -2.31 8.65 9.22
N LYS A 28 -3.00 8.08 10.21
CA LYS A 28 -2.40 7.36 11.34
C LYS A 28 -1.65 6.11 10.88
N ALA A 29 -2.24 5.30 9.98
CA ALA A 29 -1.60 4.13 9.41
C ALA A 29 -0.28 4.49 8.70
N ILE A 30 -0.27 5.56 7.88
CA ILE A 30 0.93 6.01 7.18
C ILE A 30 2.01 6.48 8.15
N LYS A 31 1.64 7.23 9.18
CA LYS A 31 2.56 7.77 10.18
C LYS A 31 3.20 6.67 11.03
N ASN A 32 2.42 5.67 11.43
CA ASN A 32 2.85 4.63 12.37
C ASN A 32 3.54 3.45 11.68
N SER A 33 3.26 3.20 10.37
CA SER A 33 3.74 2.02 9.65
C SER A 33 5.26 1.93 9.57
N SER A 34 5.84 0.90 10.18
CA SER A 34 7.25 0.54 10.02
C SER A 34 7.58 0.12 8.59
N LYS A 35 6.62 -0.47 7.85
CA LYS A 35 6.76 -0.84 6.43
C LYS A 35 6.98 0.41 5.57
N ILE A 36 6.19 1.47 5.76
CA ILE A 36 6.37 2.74 5.02
C ILE A 36 7.68 3.43 5.39
N LYS A 37 8.07 3.40 6.67
CA LYS A 37 9.37 3.93 7.11
C LYS A 37 10.53 3.19 6.44
N SER A 38 10.46 1.85 6.38
CA SER A 38 11.45 1.03 5.67
C SER A 38 11.53 1.38 4.18
N GLN A 39 10.38 1.48 3.49
CA GLN A 39 10.32 1.84 2.08
C GLN A 39 10.76 3.29 1.81
N PHE A 40 10.53 4.21 2.75
CA PHE A 40 11.08 5.55 2.68
C PHE A 40 12.62 5.54 2.69
N TYR A 41 13.24 4.77 3.59
CA TYR A 41 14.69 4.65 3.62
C TYR A 41 15.24 3.90 2.40
N GLN A 42 14.51 2.92 1.87
CA GLN A 42 14.84 2.29 0.59
C GLN A 42 14.83 3.31 -0.57
N TYR A 43 13.79 4.12 -0.67
CA TYR A 43 13.74 5.23 -1.63
C TYR A 43 14.89 6.22 -1.43
N LYS A 44 15.20 6.59 -0.18
CA LYS A 44 16.31 7.49 0.15
C LYS A 44 17.67 6.88 -0.19
N SER A 45 17.86 5.59 0.03
CA SER A 45 19.05 4.85 -0.40
C SER A 45 19.19 4.87 -1.93
N ALA A 46 18.12 4.55 -2.65
CA ALA A 46 18.09 4.64 -4.12
C ALA A 46 18.37 6.06 -4.62
N GLU A 47 17.82 7.09 -3.94
CA GLU A 47 18.11 8.50 -4.25
C GLU A 47 19.61 8.80 -4.18
N LYS A 48 20.28 8.36 -3.11
CA LYS A 48 21.73 8.55 -2.96
C LYS A 48 22.51 7.79 -4.02
N TYR A 49 22.13 6.52 -4.26
CA TYR A 49 22.76 5.68 -5.28
C TYR A 49 22.65 6.29 -6.68
N TYR A 50 21.45 6.66 -7.12
CA TYR A 50 21.24 7.21 -8.46
C TYR A 50 21.83 8.61 -8.62
N LYS A 51 21.82 9.44 -7.57
CA LYS A 51 22.55 10.73 -7.60
C LYS A 51 24.05 10.52 -7.71
N SER A 52 24.62 9.60 -6.93
CA SER A 52 26.05 9.28 -7.00
C SER A 52 26.42 8.76 -8.39
N SER A 53 25.73 7.73 -8.90
CA SER A 53 26.04 7.14 -10.20
C SER A 53 25.83 8.12 -11.37
N GLY A 54 24.82 9.00 -11.29
CA GLY A 54 24.55 10.00 -12.30
C GLY A 54 25.58 11.14 -12.30
N LEU A 55 26.07 11.57 -11.16
CA LEU A 55 27.02 12.67 -11.02
C LEU A 55 28.47 12.23 -11.18
N ALA A 56 28.77 10.95 -11.00
CA ALA A 56 30.15 10.43 -10.99
C ALA A 56 30.97 10.83 -12.24
N GLY A 57 30.32 10.87 -13.41
CA GLY A 57 31.01 11.27 -14.64
C GLY A 57 31.33 12.77 -14.77
N PHE A 58 30.66 13.62 -13.96
CA PHE A 58 30.88 15.08 -13.97
C PHE A 58 31.90 15.55 -12.92
N LEU A 59 32.17 14.71 -11.92
CA LEU A 59 33.07 15.04 -10.82
C LEU A 59 34.45 14.43 -11.05
N PRO A 60 35.54 15.10 -10.60
CA PRO A 60 36.87 14.52 -10.66
C PRO A 60 37.02 13.40 -9.63
N ASP A 61 37.78 12.38 -9.99
CA ASP A 61 38.31 11.38 -9.08
C ASP A 61 39.64 11.89 -8.53
N ILE A 62 39.73 11.99 -7.18
CA ILE A 62 40.96 12.41 -6.50
C ILE A 62 41.38 11.27 -5.61
N SER A 63 42.58 10.73 -5.87
CA SER A 63 43.14 9.62 -5.10
C SER A 63 44.56 9.92 -4.63
N LEU A 64 44.86 9.56 -3.37
CA LEU A 64 46.21 9.54 -2.81
C LEU A 64 46.66 8.09 -2.71
N GLN A 65 47.74 7.74 -3.41
CA GLN A 65 48.35 6.41 -3.31
C GLN A 65 49.64 6.51 -2.54
N TYR A 66 49.84 5.58 -1.62
CA TYR A 66 51.08 5.36 -0.92
C TYR A 66 51.55 3.94 -1.24
N ASN A 67 52.66 3.85 -1.99
CA ASN A 67 53.30 2.59 -2.28
C ASN A 67 54.57 2.48 -1.42
N PHE A 68 54.68 1.41 -0.69
CA PHE A 68 55.86 1.02 0.05
C PHE A 68 56.41 -0.24 -0.58
N ASP A 69 57.63 -0.14 -1.13
CA ASP A 69 58.32 -1.27 -1.73
C ASP A 69 59.57 -1.54 -0.86
N SER A 70 59.60 -2.73 -0.24
CA SER A 70 60.72 -3.17 0.57
C SER A 70 61.46 -4.26 -0.18
N ASN A 71 62.57 -3.88 -0.85
CA ASN A 71 63.52 -4.82 -1.41
C ASN A 71 64.73 -4.92 -0.46
N PHE A 72 65.42 -6.09 -0.43
CA PHE A 72 66.51 -6.44 0.48
C PHE A 72 67.65 -5.40 0.60
N ASN A 73 67.68 -4.39 -0.25
CA ASN A 73 68.73 -3.38 -0.26
C ASN A 73 68.27 -1.91 -0.29
N LEU A 74 66.97 -1.63 -0.48
CA LEU A 74 66.46 -0.25 -0.55
C LEU A 74 64.96 -0.24 -0.22
N ASP A 75 64.60 0.43 0.84
CA ASP A 75 63.18 0.75 1.14
C ASP A 75 62.83 2.03 0.38
N THR A 76 61.90 1.94 -0.56
CA THR A 76 61.42 3.12 -1.27
C THR A 76 59.93 3.36 -0.96
N SER A 77 59.60 4.59 -0.62
CA SER A 77 58.23 5.00 -0.42
C SER A 77 57.82 6.04 -1.48
N GLU A 78 56.79 5.78 -2.22
CA GLU A 78 56.21 6.71 -3.19
C GLU A 78 54.82 7.16 -2.72
N LYS A 79 54.65 8.48 -2.61
CA LYS A 79 53.34 9.11 -2.36
C LYS A 79 52.91 9.84 -3.62
N LYS A 80 51.73 9.45 -4.16
CA LYS A 80 51.25 10.01 -5.40
C LYS A 80 49.83 10.53 -5.26
N LEU A 81 49.61 11.82 -5.47
CA LEU A 81 48.28 12.41 -5.58
C LEU A 81 47.89 12.41 -7.07
N THR A 82 46.72 11.90 -7.39
CA THR A 82 46.21 11.83 -8.74
C THR A 82 44.80 12.41 -8.79
N LEU A 83 44.58 13.33 -9.74
CA LEU A 83 43.25 13.83 -10.11
C LEU A 83 42.95 13.31 -11.53
N ARG A 84 41.80 12.70 -11.72
CA ARG A 84 41.29 12.23 -13.01
C ARG A 84 39.93 12.84 -13.28
N GLN A 85 39.77 13.44 -14.44
CA GLN A 85 38.49 14.01 -14.91
C GLN A 85 38.23 13.62 -16.34
N LYS A 86 37.07 13.05 -16.59
CA LYS A 86 36.57 12.84 -17.94
C LYS A 86 36.01 14.16 -18.47
N LEU A 87 36.56 14.67 -19.56
CA LEU A 87 36.15 15.94 -20.18
C LEU A 87 35.11 15.73 -21.27
N ILE A 88 35.34 14.73 -22.14
CA ILE A 88 34.44 14.37 -23.24
C ILE A 88 34.36 12.85 -23.30
N ASP A 89 33.14 12.32 -23.49
CA ASP A 89 32.88 10.86 -23.56
C ASP A 89 31.75 10.51 -24.54
N GLY A 90 31.61 11.30 -25.60
CA GLY A 90 30.55 11.06 -26.59
C GLY A 90 29.14 11.20 -26.05
N GLY A 91 28.93 11.86 -24.90
CA GLY A 91 27.63 12.05 -24.27
C GLY A 91 27.22 10.92 -23.31
N GLY A 92 28.12 9.95 -23.05
CA GLY A 92 27.85 8.82 -22.16
C GLY A 92 27.56 9.25 -20.73
N THR A 93 28.28 10.21 -20.18
CA THR A 93 28.04 10.82 -18.87
C THR A 93 26.65 11.44 -18.79
N PHE A 94 26.23 12.20 -19.80
CA PHE A 94 24.91 12.80 -19.85
C PHE A 94 23.78 11.73 -19.93
N ALA A 95 23.98 10.71 -20.76
CA ALA A 95 23.04 9.59 -20.89
C ALA A 95 22.89 8.83 -19.56
N THR A 96 24.00 8.57 -18.85
CA THR A 96 24.03 7.92 -17.53
C THR A 96 23.32 8.78 -16.48
N PHE A 97 23.55 10.09 -16.48
CA PHE A 97 22.83 11.02 -15.60
C PHE A 97 21.32 11.01 -15.86
N SER A 98 20.91 11.09 -17.14
CA SER A 98 19.50 11.06 -17.53
C SER A 98 18.84 9.73 -17.17
N ARG A 99 19.53 8.59 -17.42
CA ARG A 99 19.10 7.25 -16.99
C ARG A 99 18.87 7.19 -15.48
N SER A 100 19.84 7.62 -14.69
CA SER A 100 19.78 7.64 -13.22
C SER A 100 18.63 8.52 -12.72
N SER A 101 18.40 9.67 -13.35
CA SER A 101 17.26 10.55 -13.06
C SER A 101 15.92 9.86 -13.32
N HIS A 102 15.78 9.13 -14.42
CA HIS A 102 14.56 8.39 -14.74
C HIS A 102 14.34 7.24 -13.75
N LEU A 103 15.38 6.48 -13.39
CA LEU A 103 15.28 5.42 -12.39
C LEU A 103 14.85 5.95 -11.01
N LEU A 104 15.42 7.10 -10.60
CA LEU A 104 15.00 7.75 -9.36
C LEU A 104 13.52 8.16 -9.38
N LYS A 105 13.02 8.68 -10.53
CA LYS A 105 11.60 9.00 -10.69
C LYS A 105 10.73 7.74 -10.62
N ALA A 106 11.17 6.62 -11.20
CA ALA A 106 10.46 5.35 -11.09
C ALA A 106 10.36 4.88 -9.63
N GLU A 107 11.46 4.93 -8.86
CA GLU A 107 11.46 4.57 -7.43
C GLU A 107 10.56 5.49 -6.60
N LYS A 108 10.50 6.80 -6.93
CA LYS A 108 9.56 7.72 -6.29
C LYS A 108 8.11 7.30 -6.52
N MET A 109 7.76 6.89 -7.75
CA MET A 109 6.39 6.41 -8.05
C MET A 109 6.06 5.13 -7.29
N ARG A 110 7.00 4.18 -7.18
CA ARG A 110 6.84 2.96 -6.39
C ARG A 110 6.63 3.25 -4.91
N PHE A 111 7.39 4.18 -4.35
CA PHE A 111 7.20 4.59 -2.95
C PHE A 111 5.81 5.23 -2.72
N GLN A 112 5.35 6.07 -3.65
CA GLN A 112 4.00 6.63 -3.58
C GLN A 112 2.92 5.54 -3.70
N GLN A 113 3.11 4.55 -4.58
CA GLN A 113 2.23 3.40 -4.70
C GLN A 113 2.12 2.61 -3.40
N SER A 114 3.23 2.38 -2.72
CA SER A 114 3.23 1.68 -1.43
C SER A 114 2.44 2.41 -0.34
N LYS A 115 2.40 3.75 -0.38
CA LYS A 115 1.54 4.53 0.51
C LYS A 115 0.06 4.33 0.16
N GLN A 116 -0.29 4.34 -1.12
CA GLN A 116 -1.67 4.08 -1.58
C GLN A 116 -2.12 2.66 -1.22
N GLU A 117 -1.25 1.67 -1.35
CA GLU A 117 -1.53 0.29 -0.93
C GLU A 117 -1.77 0.18 0.58
N LEU A 118 -0.97 0.88 1.38
CA LEU A 118 -1.20 0.93 2.83
C LEU A 118 -2.52 1.61 3.17
N ALA A 119 -2.85 2.72 2.51
CA ALA A 119 -4.12 3.42 2.69
C ALA A 119 -5.30 2.50 2.39
N LEU A 120 -5.27 1.78 1.26
CA LEU A 120 -6.29 0.79 0.92
C LEU A 120 -6.40 -0.32 1.97
N ASN A 121 -5.28 -0.84 2.47
CA ASN A 121 -5.29 -1.87 3.52
C ASN A 121 -5.83 -1.32 4.85
N ALA A 122 -5.55 -0.06 5.19
CA ALA A 122 -6.10 0.59 6.37
C ALA A 122 -7.64 0.73 6.27
N VAL A 123 -8.15 1.11 5.11
CA VAL A 123 -9.61 1.14 4.84
C VAL A 123 -10.22 -0.25 4.97
N LYS A 124 -9.58 -1.30 4.43
CA LYS A 124 -10.07 -2.69 4.55
C LYS A 124 -10.12 -3.14 6.00
N ALA A 125 -9.10 -2.82 6.81
CA ALA A 125 -9.07 -3.16 8.22
C ALA A 125 -10.18 -2.41 8.99
N TYR A 126 -10.33 -1.11 8.75
CA TYR A 126 -11.39 -0.29 9.31
C TYR A 126 -12.79 -0.84 9.01
N VAL A 127 -13.11 -1.10 7.73
CA VAL A 127 -14.40 -1.65 7.31
C VAL A 127 -14.62 -3.05 7.89
N SER A 128 -13.55 -3.86 8.03
CA SER A 128 -13.64 -5.18 8.64
C SER A 128 -14.05 -5.12 10.10
N VAL A 129 -13.51 -4.17 10.89
CA VAL A 129 -13.91 -4.00 12.30
C VAL A 129 -15.37 -3.60 12.37
N LEU A 130 -15.81 -2.60 11.62
CA LEU A 130 -17.22 -2.18 11.58
C LEU A 130 -18.16 -3.34 11.21
N GLN A 131 -17.82 -4.11 10.17
CA GLN A 131 -18.57 -5.27 9.74
C GLN A 131 -18.71 -6.32 10.85
N LYS A 132 -17.59 -6.67 11.50
CA LYS A 132 -17.60 -7.70 12.55
C LYS A 132 -18.32 -7.24 13.80
N THR A 133 -18.27 -5.95 14.14
CA THR A 133 -19.03 -5.35 15.23
C THR A 133 -20.53 -5.45 14.97
N GLU A 134 -20.99 -5.10 13.77
CA GLU A 134 -22.41 -5.21 13.43
C GLU A 134 -22.89 -6.67 13.37
N ILE A 135 -22.09 -7.58 12.85
CA ILE A 135 -22.41 -9.02 12.85
C ILE A 135 -22.50 -9.54 14.28
N LEU A 136 -21.59 -9.14 15.18
CA LEU A 136 -21.66 -9.56 16.60
C LEU A 136 -22.96 -9.09 17.25
N LYS A 137 -23.35 -7.82 17.07
CA LYS A 137 -24.63 -7.30 17.58
C LYS A 137 -25.84 -8.14 17.09
N LEU A 138 -25.82 -8.53 15.82
CA LEU A 138 -26.87 -9.40 15.25
C LEU A 138 -26.87 -10.80 15.91
N ARG A 139 -25.69 -11.39 16.17
CA ARG A 139 -25.57 -12.70 16.83
C ARG A 139 -25.98 -12.65 18.32
N GLU A 140 -25.65 -11.59 19.04
CA GLU A 140 -26.10 -11.34 20.40
C GLU A 140 -27.63 -11.21 20.46
N HIS A 141 -28.21 -10.49 19.50
CA HIS A 141 -29.68 -10.39 19.42
C HIS A 141 -30.31 -11.75 19.12
N LYS A 142 -29.78 -12.54 18.18
CA LYS A 142 -30.24 -13.90 17.85
C LYS A 142 -30.18 -14.82 19.08
N GLU A 143 -29.10 -14.78 19.86
CA GLU A 143 -28.94 -15.58 21.07
C GLU A 143 -30.03 -15.23 22.10
N ARG A 144 -30.27 -13.94 22.32
CA ARG A 144 -31.32 -13.47 23.22
C ARG A 144 -32.70 -13.96 22.81
N VAL A 145 -33.08 -13.81 21.53
CA VAL A 145 -34.36 -14.29 20.99
C VAL A 145 -34.47 -15.81 21.14
N SER A 146 -33.41 -16.57 20.81
CA SER A 146 -33.41 -18.04 20.96
C SER A 146 -33.55 -18.49 22.42
N LEU A 147 -33.01 -17.73 23.38
CA LEU A 147 -33.19 -17.99 24.83
C LEU A 147 -34.64 -17.74 25.28
N GLU A 148 -35.26 -16.67 24.80
CA GLU A 148 -36.67 -16.34 25.06
C GLU A 148 -37.61 -17.45 24.56
N HIS A 149 -37.36 -17.94 23.32
CA HIS A 149 -38.09 -19.07 22.75
C HIS A 149 -37.92 -20.34 23.57
N LEU A 150 -36.70 -20.70 23.97
CA LEU A 150 -36.46 -21.87 24.83
C LEU A 150 -37.21 -21.76 26.16
N SER A 151 -37.22 -20.56 26.74
CA SER A 151 -37.97 -20.28 27.99
C SER A 151 -39.48 -20.45 27.81
N ALA A 152 -40.02 -19.92 26.70
CA ALA A 152 -41.43 -20.07 26.34
C ALA A 152 -41.81 -21.54 26.10
N MET A 153 -40.99 -22.31 25.37
CA MET A 153 -41.24 -23.74 25.12
C MET A 153 -41.21 -24.56 26.39
N LYS A 154 -40.31 -24.30 27.34
CA LYS A 154 -40.30 -24.96 28.65
C LYS A 154 -41.57 -24.70 29.45
N LYS A 155 -42.10 -23.48 29.44
CA LYS A 155 -43.38 -23.14 30.12
C LYS A 155 -44.54 -23.86 29.47
N ARG A 156 -44.66 -23.85 28.14
CA ARG A 156 -45.73 -24.55 27.40
C ARG A 156 -45.67 -26.07 27.60
N PHE A 157 -44.46 -26.65 27.70
CA PHE A 157 -44.30 -28.07 28.03
C PHE A 157 -44.79 -28.40 29.43
N SER A 158 -44.53 -27.55 30.43
CA SER A 158 -45.05 -27.75 31.80
C SER A 158 -46.57 -27.65 31.89
N LEU A 159 -47.23 -27.01 30.92
CA LEU A 159 -48.68 -26.93 30.78
C LEU A 159 -49.27 -28.07 29.91
N GLY A 160 -48.40 -28.92 29.33
CA GLY A 160 -48.83 -30.02 28.45
C GLY A 160 -49.20 -29.60 27.03
N GLU A 161 -48.86 -28.37 26.60
CA GLU A 161 -49.24 -27.81 25.30
C GLU A 161 -48.28 -28.21 24.16
N VAL A 162 -47.04 -28.58 24.48
CA VAL A 162 -46.01 -28.94 23.49
C VAL A 162 -45.28 -30.23 23.91
N THR A 163 -44.61 -30.87 22.97
CA THR A 163 -43.88 -32.11 23.19
C THR A 163 -42.47 -31.84 23.72
N ASN A 164 -41.85 -32.85 24.36
CA ASN A 164 -40.46 -32.78 24.78
C ASN A 164 -39.50 -32.60 23.56
N ALA A 165 -39.88 -33.12 22.40
CA ALA A 165 -39.09 -32.95 21.16
C ALA A 165 -38.97 -31.47 20.75
N GLU A 166 -40.05 -30.68 20.90
CA GLU A 166 -40.03 -29.23 20.60
C GLU A 166 -39.15 -28.45 21.59
N VAL A 167 -39.14 -28.81 22.87
CA VAL A 167 -38.21 -28.23 23.86
C VAL A 167 -36.76 -28.55 23.53
N LEU A 168 -36.47 -29.78 23.11
CA LEU A 168 -35.11 -30.20 22.70
C LEU A 168 -34.66 -29.48 21.41
N LEU A 169 -35.57 -29.26 20.46
CA LEU A 169 -35.29 -28.48 19.24
C LEU A 169 -34.95 -27.02 19.59
N ALA A 170 -35.78 -26.38 20.44
CA ALA A 170 -35.50 -25.01 20.89
C ALA A 170 -34.15 -24.92 21.67
N LYS A 171 -33.82 -25.95 22.47
CA LYS A 171 -32.53 -26.04 23.16
C LYS A 171 -31.37 -26.19 22.18
N ALA A 172 -31.53 -26.99 21.13
CA ALA A 172 -30.50 -27.14 20.09
C ALA A 172 -30.26 -25.82 19.34
N LYS A 173 -31.31 -25.10 18.95
CA LYS A 173 -31.23 -23.77 18.31
C LYS A 173 -30.53 -22.74 19.21
N PHE A 174 -30.89 -22.68 20.52
CA PHE A 174 -30.19 -21.83 21.49
C PHE A 174 -28.70 -22.17 21.63
N SER A 175 -28.35 -23.46 21.70
CA SER A 175 -26.93 -23.87 21.74
C SER A 175 -26.18 -23.49 20.47
N SER A 176 -26.84 -23.55 19.31
CA SER A 176 -26.26 -23.08 18.03
C SER A 176 -26.04 -21.58 18.04
N SER A 177 -26.99 -20.78 18.55
CA SER A 177 -26.84 -19.32 18.62
C SER A 177 -25.70 -18.86 19.54
N ILE A 178 -25.47 -19.57 20.65
CA ILE A 178 -24.27 -19.36 21.50
C ILE A 178 -22.98 -19.59 20.69
N SER A 179 -22.90 -20.70 19.94
CA SER A 179 -21.72 -21.01 19.11
C SER A 179 -21.48 -19.94 18.06
N GLU A 180 -22.55 -19.46 17.40
CA GLU A 180 -22.45 -18.38 16.37
C GLU A 180 -21.99 -17.04 17.00
N ARG A 181 -22.46 -16.70 18.23
CA ARG A 181 -21.98 -15.51 18.94
C ARG A 181 -20.49 -15.61 19.29
N VAL A 182 -20.07 -16.74 19.87
CA VAL A 182 -18.66 -16.96 20.25
C VAL A 182 -17.75 -16.91 19.03
N ASP A 183 -18.15 -17.46 17.89
CA ASP A 183 -17.42 -17.35 16.62
C ASP A 183 -17.32 -15.90 16.15
N ALA A 184 -18.42 -15.14 16.24
CA ALA A 184 -18.44 -13.71 15.87
C ALA A 184 -17.54 -12.86 16.79
N GLU A 185 -17.53 -13.12 18.11
CA GLU A 185 -16.60 -12.50 19.07
C GLU A 185 -15.13 -12.77 18.69
N GLY A 186 -14.83 -14.04 18.37
CA GLY A 186 -13.50 -14.44 17.92
C GLY A 186 -13.07 -13.70 16.64
N LYS A 187 -13.97 -13.59 15.68
CA LYS A 187 -13.72 -12.85 14.41
C LYS A 187 -13.54 -11.36 14.63
N LEU A 188 -14.32 -10.74 15.50
CA LEU A 188 -14.14 -9.33 15.88
C LEU A 188 -12.78 -9.11 16.57
N LYS A 189 -12.39 -9.97 17.48
CA LYS A 189 -11.09 -9.88 18.14
C LYS A 189 -9.93 -9.96 17.14
N LEU A 190 -10.02 -10.86 16.16
CA LEU A 190 -9.02 -10.94 15.09
C LEU A 190 -8.99 -9.68 14.21
N ALA A 191 -10.16 -9.10 13.90
CA ALA A 191 -10.24 -7.86 13.14
C ALA A 191 -9.62 -6.67 13.91
N ASN A 192 -9.86 -6.56 15.22
CA ASN A 192 -9.26 -5.55 16.09
C ASN A 192 -7.74 -5.70 16.16
N ILE A 193 -7.21 -6.91 16.28
CA ILE A 193 -5.78 -7.17 16.27
C ILE A 193 -5.16 -6.75 14.91
N ALA A 194 -5.82 -7.08 13.80
CA ALA A 194 -5.35 -6.68 12.47
C ALA A 194 -5.37 -5.15 12.28
N TYR A 195 -6.40 -4.49 12.78
CA TYR A 195 -6.52 -3.03 12.80
C TYR A 195 -5.40 -2.41 13.63
N TYR A 196 -5.23 -2.85 14.89
CA TYR A 196 -4.17 -2.37 15.78
C TYR A 196 -2.78 -2.55 15.17
N HIS A 197 -2.50 -3.72 14.57
CA HIS A 197 -1.22 -3.98 13.94
C HIS A 197 -0.92 -3.02 12.76
N LEU A 198 -1.95 -2.58 12.04
CA LEU A 198 -1.79 -1.73 10.86
C LEU A 198 -1.77 -0.23 11.23
N ILE A 199 -2.59 0.20 12.18
CA ILE A 199 -2.81 1.61 12.53
C ILE A 199 -2.03 2.00 13.78
N GLY A 200 -1.84 1.07 14.73
CA GLY A 200 -1.09 1.29 15.98
C GLY A 200 -1.94 1.85 17.12
N GLU A 201 -3.26 1.88 16.98
CA GLU A 201 -4.24 2.32 17.98
C GLU A 201 -5.41 1.33 18.03
N ASP A 202 -6.12 1.28 19.14
CA ASP A 202 -7.32 0.47 19.28
C ASP A 202 -8.48 1.01 18.43
N ALA A 203 -9.41 0.14 18.07
CA ALA A 203 -10.53 0.45 17.20
C ALA A 203 -11.73 0.98 18.02
N ASP A 204 -11.51 2.08 18.77
CA ASP A 204 -12.54 2.70 19.59
C ASP A 204 -13.30 3.76 18.79
N ASP A 205 -14.62 3.85 18.96
CA ASP A 205 -15.53 4.86 18.41
C ASP A 205 -15.34 5.14 16.90
N LEU A 206 -15.36 4.07 16.08
CA LEU A 206 -15.31 4.20 14.63
C LEU A 206 -16.65 4.72 14.07
N SER A 207 -16.60 5.73 13.19
CA SER A 207 -17.79 6.22 12.49
C SER A 207 -18.27 5.26 11.38
N GLU A 208 -19.54 5.31 11.00
CA GLU A 208 -20.00 4.52 9.86
C GLU A 208 -19.32 4.96 8.57
N ALA A 209 -18.76 3.99 7.82
CA ALA A 209 -18.03 4.25 6.58
C ALA A 209 -18.91 4.73 5.40
N ASN A 210 -20.24 4.65 5.54
CA ASN A 210 -21.18 4.91 4.45
C ASN A 210 -21.51 6.39 4.22
N ASP A 211 -21.32 7.27 5.21
CA ASP A 211 -21.85 8.65 5.15
C ASP A 211 -21.11 9.59 4.19
N LYS A 212 -19.91 9.23 3.74
CA LYS A 212 -19.06 10.09 2.90
C LYS A 212 -18.30 9.31 1.81
N LEU A 213 -18.95 8.32 1.18
CA LEU A 213 -18.32 7.64 0.07
C LEU A 213 -18.12 8.60 -1.13
N PRO A 214 -16.91 8.64 -1.72
CA PRO A 214 -16.67 9.42 -2.93
C PRO A 214 -17.56 8.96 -4.08
N SER A 215 -18.00 9.90 -4.93
CA SER A 215 -18.74 9.58 -6.15
C SER A 215 -17.87 8.73 -7.09
N VAL A 216 -18.45 7.69 -7.64
CA VAL A 216 -17.77 6.80 -8.61
C VAL A 216 -17.94 7.40 -10.01
N PRO A 217 -16.82 7.74 -10.71
CA PRO A 217 -16.89 8.25 -12.08
C PRO A 217 -17.37 7.19 -13.08
N GLU A 218 -17.72 7.60 -14.29
CA GLU A 218 -18.03 6.68 -15.37
C GLU A 218 -16.80 5.89 -15.82
N LEU A 219 -17.00 4.71 -16.43
CA LEU A 219 -15.91 3.82 -16.83
C LEU A 219 -14.86 4.52 -17.71
N ASN A 220 -15.31 5.30 -18.70
CA ASN A 220 -14.41 6.01 -19.60
C ASN A 220 -13.56 7.04 -18.87
N GLU A 221 -14.12 7.73 -17.90
CA GLU A 221 -13.40 8.67 -17.04
C GLU A 221 -12.40 7.95 -16.14
N CYS A 222 -12.79 6.82 -15.54
CA CYS A 222 -11.88 5.98 -14.74
C CYS A 222 -10.68 5.50 -15.57
N LEU A 223 -10.90 5.07 -16.82
CA LEU A 223 -9.83 4.65 -17.73
C LEU A 223 -8.89 5.81 -18.07
N GLN A 224 -9.41 7.01 -18.31
CA GLN A 224 -8.59 8.21 -18.57
C GLN A 224 -7.77 8.61 -17.33
N LEU A 225 -8.40 8.64 -16.15
CA LEU A 225 -7.73 8.93 -14.88
C LEU A 225 -6.63 7.90 -14.57
N ALA A 226 -6.88 6.62 -14.80
CA ALA A 226 -5.87 5.59 -14.61
C ALA A 226 -4.68 5.77 -15.57
N LYS A 227 -4.92 6.05 -16.87
CA LYS A 227 -3.85 6.31 -17.84
C LYS A 227 -2.96 7.49 -17.45
N THR A 228 -3.53 8.51 -16.83
CA THR A 228 -2.80 9.73 -16.45
C THR A 228 -2.18 9.65 -15.05
N ASN A 229 -2.86 9.01 -14.09
CA ASN A 229 -2.52 9.11 -12.69
C ASN A 229 -1.95 7.83 -12.07
N ASN A 230 -2.17 6.66 -12.66
CA ASN A 230 -1.73 5.40 -12.08
C ASN A 230 -0.21 5.36 -11.87
N LEU A 231 0.21 5.06 -10.64
CA LEU A 231 1.61 5.15 -10.22
C LEU A 231 2.47 4.03 -10.81
N SER A 232 1.91 2.83 -10.99
CA SER A 232 2.58 1.71 -11.65
C SER A 232 2.88 2.03 -13.11
N LEU A 233 1.92 2.65 -13.81
CA LEU A 233 2.10 3.08 -15.19
C LEU A 233 3.17 4.17 -15.31
N LYS A 234 3.14 5.17 -14.41
CA LYS A 234 4.17 6.22 -14.36
C LYS A 234 5.57 5.61 -14.11
N ALA A 235 5.68 4.63 -13.22
CA ALA A 235 6.93 3.94 -12.97
C ALA A 235 7.43 3.20 -14.22
N ALA A 236 6.56 2.48 -14.94
CA ALA A 236 6.90 1.78 -16.18
C ALA A 236 7.34 2.75 -17.30
N VAL A 237 6.71 3.92 -17.44
CA VAL A 237 7.14 4.97 -18.37
C VAL A 237 8.56 5.43 -18.06
N TYR A 238 8.89 5.68 -16.80
CA TYR A 238 10.23 6.09 -16.41
C TYR A 238 11.27 4.99 -16.62
N GLN A 239 10.92 3.72 -16.37
CA GLN A 239 11.79 2.58 -16.66
C GLN A 239 12.09 2.44 -18.16
N LYS A 240 11.07 2.57 -19.00
CA LYS A 240 11.23 2.57 -20.48
C LYS A 240 12.16 3.70 -20.93
N ARG A 241 12.01 4.91 -20.37
CA ARG A 241 12.90 6.05 -20.68
C ARG A 241 14.33 5.78 -20.22
N ALA A 242 14.51 5.20 -19.04
CA ALA A 242 15.83 4.83 -18.52
C ALA A 242 16.53 3.81 -19.43
N ALA A 243 15.81 2.79 -19.90
CA ALA A 243 16.34 1.80 -20.82
C ALA A 243 16.73 2.41 -22.19
N GLY A 244 15.98 3.43 -22.66
CA GLY A 244 16.37 4.20 -23.86
C GLY A 244 17.68 4.98 -23.65
N MET A 245 17.89 5.59 -22.47
CA MET A 245 19.14 6.28 -22.15
C MET A 245 20.34 5.32 -22.03
N GLU A 246 20.11 4.07 -21.60
CA GLU A 246 21.15 3.04 -21.59
C GLU A 246 21.68 2.73 -22.99
N VAL A 247 20.81 2.69 -23.99
CA VAL A 247 21.25 2.52 -25.40
C VAL A 247 22.20 3.64 -25.81
N ILE A 248 21.91 4.89 -25.42
CA ILE A 248 22.76 6.04 -25.72
C ILE A 248 24.10 5.91 -24.96
N ALA A 249 24.07 5.54 -23.68
CA ALA A 249 25.26 5.36 -22.85
C ALA A 249 26.16 4.23 -23.39
N GLU A 250 25.60 3.11 -23.85
CA GLU A 250 26.38 2.05 -24.50
C GLU A 250 26.92 2.47 -25.89
N SER A 251 26.12 3.24 -26.64
CA SER A 251 26.53 3.74 -27.95
C SER A 251 27.66 4.75 -27.85
N SER A 252 27.72 5.56 -26.79
CA SER A 252 28.79 6.55 -26.58
C SER A 252 30.18 5.92 -26.43
N LYS A 253 30.27 4.64 -26.07
CA LYS A 253 31.52 3.88 -25.95
C LYS A 253 32.22 3.64 -27.30
N TRP A 254 31.57 3.98 -28.43
CA TRP A 254 32.15 4.00 -29.77
C TRP A 254 32.75 5.34 -30.13
N LEU A 255 32.45 6.39 -29.37
CA LEU A 255 32.90 7.76 -29.65
C LEU A 255 34.21 8.06 -28.92
N PRO A 256 35.01 9.01 -29.44
CA PRO A 256 36.23 9.43 -28.77
C PRO A 256 35.94 9.95 -27.35
N SER A 257 36.85 9.65 -26.43
CA SER A 257 36.84 10.22 -25.09
C SER A 257 38.12 10.99 -24.78
N LEU A 258 37.97 12.15 -24.14
CA LEU A 258 39.07 12.98 -23.67
C LEU A 258 39.10 12.97 -22.15
N ASN A 259 40.20 12.50 -21.59
CA ASN A 259 40.43 12.42 -20.16
C ASN A 259 41.59 13.35 -19.77
N LEU A 260 41.40 14.10 -18.70
CA LEU A 260 42.43 14.84 -18.01
C LEU A 260 42.93 14.03 -16.81
N SER A 261 44.25 13.88 -16.71
CA SER A 261 44.90 13.33 -15.54
C SER A 261 45.98 14.29 -15.04
N ALA A 262 45.87 14.75 -13.81
CA ALA A 262 46.92 15.52 -13.18
C ALA A 262 47.47 14.68 -12.01
N SER A 263 48.80 14.52 -11.96
CA SER A 263 49.44 13.75 -10.89
C SER A 263 50.67 14.44 -10.35
N LYS A 264 50.89 14.24 -9.04
CA LYS A 264 52.08 14.71 -8.36
C LYS A 264 52.64 13.61 -7.48
N ASN A 265 53.94 13.38 -7.63
CA ASN A 265 54.71 12.51 -6.70
C ASN A 265 55.37 13.38 -5.63
N PHE A 266 55.25 12.93 -4.38
CA PHE A 266 55.90 13.53 -3.26
C PHE A 266 57.08 12.63 -2.86
N GLY A 267 58.32 13.24 -2.79
CA GLY A 267 59.48 12.53 -2.34
C GLY A 267 59.49 12.31 -0.83
N GLU A 268 60.64 11.89 -0.30
CA GLU A 268 60.83 11.59 1.13
C GLU A 268 60.59 12.78 2.08
N ASP A 269 60.70 14.02 1.59
CA ASP A 269 60.44 15.26 2.36
C ASP A 269 58.99 15.50 2.80
N GLY A 270 58.10 14.62 2.45
CA GLY A 270 56.69 14.68 2.84
C GLY A 270 55.82 15.64 2.03
N MET A 271 54.53 15.72 2.35
CA MET A 271 53.51 16.53 1.70
C MET A 271 53.55 17.95 2.29
N LYS A 272 54.28 18.87 1.64
CA LYS A 272 54.28 20.30 1.97
C LYS A 272 53.23 21.02 1.12
N VAL A 273 52.27 21.71 1.78
CA VAL A 273 51.14 22.37 1.10
C VAL A 273 51.58 23.50 0.17
N ASP A 274 52.62 24.24 0.52
CA ASP A 274 53.25 25.33 -0.19
C ASP A 274 53.89 24.87 -1.52
N LYS A 275 54.22 23.58 -1.65
CA LYS A 275 54.81 22.97 -2.84
C LYS A 275 53.82 22.10 -3.62
N LEU A 276 52.51 22.20 -3.32
CA LEU A 276 51.50 21.32 -3.93
C LEU A 276 51.40 21.48 -5.43
N LEU A 277 51.64 22.68 -5.97
CA LEU A 277 51.56 23.00 -7.39
C LEU A 277 52.91 22.88 -8.12
N GLU A 278 54.03 22.73 -7.43
CA GLU A 278 55.33 22.49 -8.05
C GLU A 278 55.41 21.07 -8.63
N ASN A 279 55.90 20.94 -9.87
CA ASN A 279 56.11 19.64 -10.54
C ASN A 279 54.85 18.79 -10.70
N VAL A 280 53.72 19.40 -10.96
CA VAL A 280 52.49 18.68 -11.33
C VAL A 280 52.59 18.21 -12.76
N HIS A 281 52.41 16.92 -12.99
CA HIS A 281 52.36 16.33 -14.33
C HIS A 281 50.92 16.28 -14.82
N VAL A 282 50.61 17.02 -15.89
CA VAL A 282 49.25 17.08 -16.47
C VAL A 282 49.26 16.38 -17.83
N VAL A 283 48.36 15.43 -18.01
CA VAL A 283 48.21 14.64 -19.24
C VAL A 283 46.78 14.72 -19.74
N PHE A 284 46.63 15.06 -21.00
CA PHE A 284 45.39 14.92 -21.76
C PHE A 284 45.48 13.65 -22.60
N THR A 285 44.55 12.72 -22.38
CA THR A 285 44.50 11.45 -23.12
C THR A 285 43.23 11.43 -23.96
N LEU A 286 43.41 11.44 -25.30
CA LEU A 286 42.34 11.18 -26.26
C LEU A 286 42.32 9.67 -26.57
N ASP A 287 41.28 8.98 -26.19
CA ASP A 287 41.05 7.55 -26.50
C ASP A 287 39.99 7.45 -27.62
N VAL A 288 40.40 6.89 -28.75
CA VAL A 288 39.53 6.64 -29.91
C VAL A 288 39.39 5.13 -30.09
N PRO A 289 38.28 4.54 -29.66
CA PRO A 289 38.10 3.09 -29.71
C PRO A 289 37.83 2.63 -31.15
N ILE A 290 38.79 1.98 -31.79
CA ILE A 290 38.64 1.42 -33.14
C ILE A 290 37.99 0.03 -33.06
N PHE A 291 38.49 -0.85 -32.19
CA PHE A 291 37.97 -2.20 -32.01
C PHE A 291 38.29 -2.72 -30.60
N LYS A 292 37.26 -3.04 -29.82
CA LYS A 292 37.40 -3.60 -28.47
C LYS A 292 36.81 -5.02 -28.40
N ARG A 293 37.38 -5.94 -29.20
CA ARG A 293 36.98 -7.38 -29.19
C ARG A 293 35.46 -7.62 -29.36
N GLY A 294 34.73 -6.74 -30.02
CA GLY A 294 33.28 -6.84 -30.19
C GLY A 294 32.44 -6.42 -28.96
N VAL A 295 33.06 -6.13 -27.79
CA VAL A 295 32.33 -5.80 -26.54
C VAL A 295 31.38 -4.63 -26.72
N ASN A 296 31.82 -3.55 -27.41
CA ASN A 296 30.94 -2.41 -27.63
C ASN A 296 29.75 -2.73 -28.55
N ALA A 297 29.95 -3.57 -29.59
CA ALA A 297 28.88 -3.99 -30.51
C ALA A 297 27.82 -4.82 -29.81
N PHE A 298 28.24 -5.83 -29.06
CA PHE A 298 27.33 -6.65 -28.28
C PHE A 298 26.69 -5.88 -27.12
N GLY A 299 27.40 -4.96 -26.47
CA GLY A 299 26.87 -4.06 -25.44
C GLY A 299 25.71 -3.21 -25.97
N VAL A 300 25.87 -2.54 -27.11
CA VAL A 300 24.81 -1.77 -27.76
C VAL A 300 23.65 -2.67 -28.20
N SER A 301 23.95 -3.85 -28.75
CA SER A 301 22.92 -4.81 -29.16
C SER A 301 22.08 -5.27 -27.94
N LYS A 302 22.74 -5.65 -26.84
CA LYS A 302 22.09 -5.99 -25.59
C LYS A 302 21.20 -4.85 -25.09
N ALA A 303 21.73 -3.63 -24.99
CA ALA A 303 20.97 -2.47 -24.53
C ALA A 303 19.72 -2.19 -25.40
N LYS A 304 19.83 -2.36 -26.73
CA LYS A 304 18.68 -2.28 -27.63
C LYS A 304 17.62 -3.34 -27.35
N MET A 305 18.02 -4.59 -27.07
CA MET A 305 17.06 -5.65 -26.70
C MET A 305 16.41 -5.36 -25.34
N ASP A 306 17.17 -4.91 -24.35
CA ASP A 306 16.63 -4.50 -23.04
C ASP A 306 15.66 -3.32 -23.16
N ALA A 307 15.92 -2.34 -24.04
CA ALA A 307 15.00 -1.24 -24.31
C ALA A 307 13.72 -1.70 -25.02
N LYS A 308 13.81 -2.66 -25.95
CA LYS A 308 12.62 -3.31 -26.56
C LYS A 308 11.83 -4.06 -25.50
N LYS A 309 12.50 -4.87 -24.68
CA LYS A 309 11.85 -5.57 -23.55
C LYS A 309 11.09 -4.59 -22.67
N SER A 310 11.73 -3.53 -22.20
CA SER A 310 11.10 -2.51 -21.34
C SER A 310 9.94 -1.79 -22.03
N THR A 311 9.93 -1.71 -23.37
CA THR A 311 8.80 -1.17 -24.13
C THR A 311 7.60 -2.13 -24.12
N TYR A 312 7.84 -3.44 -24.26
CA TYR A 312 6.78 -4.44 -24.17
C TYR A 312 6.26 -4.59 -22.73
N ASP A 313 7.14 -4.53 -21.72
CA ASP A 313 6.75 -4.50 -20.30
C ASP A 313 5.82 -3.30 -20.01
N TYR A 314 6.07 -2.15 -20.61
CA TYR A 314 5.18 -0.99 -20.53
C TYR A 314 3.82 -1.27 -21.17
N TYR A 315 3.75 -1.85 -22.37
CA TYR A 315 2.49 -2.17 -23.02
C TYR A 315 1.68 -3.21 -22.23
N GLU A 316 2.35 -4.20 -21.65
CA GLU A 316 1.70 -5.18 -20.77
C GLU A 316 1.15 -4.50 -19.52
N THR A 317 1.89 -3.57 -18.92
CA THR A 317 1.43 -2.78 -17.77
C THR A 317 0.18 -1.97 -18.12
N VAL A 318 0.12 -1.35 -19.31
CA VAL A 318 -1.06 -0.62 -19.79
C VAL A 318 -2.28 -1.53 -19.86
N LYS A 319 -2.15 -2.69 -20.54
CA LYS A 319 -3.26 -3.66 -20.70
C LYS A 319 -3.76 -4.17 -19.35
N LYS A 320 -2.82 -4.50 -18.45
CA LYS A 320 -3.16 -4.96 -17.11
C LYS A 320 -3.95 -3.91 -16.33
N ILE A 321 -3.50 -2.66 -16.35
CA ILE A 321 -4.18 -1.57 -15.65
C ILE A 321 -5.56 -1.31 -16.26
N GLU A 322 -5.71 -1.33 -17.59
CA GLU A 322 -7.03 -1.21 -18.24
C GLU A 322 -7.98 -2.33 -17.77
N GLN A 323 -7.51 -3.57 -17.76
CA GLN A 323 -8.27 -4.72 -17.25
C GLN A 323 -8.64 -4.58 -15.78
N ASP A 324 -7.67 -4.20 -14.93
CA ASP A 324 -7.88 -4.05 -13.48
C ASP A 324 -8.89 -2.94 -13.17
N VAL A 325 -8.87 -1.83 -13.92
CA VAL A 325 -9.86 -0.74 -13.80
C VAL A 325 -11.26 -1.20 -14.20
N VAL A 326 -11.39 -1.91 -15.34
CA VAL A 326 -12.68 -2.46 -15.79
C VAL A 326 -13.24 -3.44 -14.75
N ASN A 327 -12.40 -4.31 -14.21
CA ASN A 327 -12.79 -5.26 -13.17
C ASN A 327 -13.21 -4.53 -11.88
N ALA A 328 -12.45 -3.54 -11.42
CA ALA A 328 -12.77 -2.78 -10.23
C ALA A 328 -14.09 -1.99 -10.41
N TRP A 329 -14.31 -1.38 -11.56
CA TRP A 329 -15.55 -0.66 -11.88
C TRP A 329 -16.77 -1.58 -11.92
N ASN A 330 -16.65 -2.75 -12.58
CA ASN A 330 -17.71 -3.75 -12.59
C ASN A 330 -18.01 -4.28 -11.18
N ASN A 331 -17.00 -4.47 -10.33
CA ASN A 331 -17.20 -4.89 -8.94
C ASN A 331 -18.00 -3.86 -8.15
N VAL A 332 -17.79 -2.56 -8.37
CA VAL A 332 -18.59 -1.50 -7.73
C VAL A 332 -20.05 -1.57 -8.17
N LEU A 333 -20.32 -1.72 -9.49
CA LEU A 333 -21.68 -1.83 -10.01
C LEU A 333 -22.39 -3.08 -9.48
N THR A 334 -21.70 -4.21 -9.50
CA THR A 334 -22.22 -5.49 -8.99
C THR A 334 -22.52 -5.39 -7.51
N ALA A 335 -21.60 -4.85 -6.69
CA ALA A 335 -21.82 -4.66 -5.26
C ALA A 335 -23.04 -3.76 -4.97
N LYS A 336 -23.21 -2.69 -5.74
CA LYS A 336 -24.40 -1.79 -5.64
C LYS A 336 -25.70 -2.52 -5.97
N ALA A 337 -25.71 -3.36 -7.02
CA ALA A 337 -26.87 -4.14 -7.39
C ALA A 337 -27.21 -5.22 -6.33
N ILE A 338 -26.19 -5.87 -5.78
CA ILE A 338 -26.33 -6.86 -4.70
C ILE A 338 -26.96 -6.22 -3.46
N ILE A 339 -26.50 -5.03 -3.03
CA ILE A 339 -27.11 -4.32 -1.88
C ILE A 339 -28.59 -4.13 -2.10
N LYS A 340 -29.00 -3.65 -3.28
CA LYS A 340 -30.41 -3.42 -3.60
C LYS A 340 -31.22 -4.73 -3.50
N ALA A 341 -30.71 -5.82 -4.07
CA ALA A 341 -31.38 -7.12 -4.03
C ALA A 341 -31.49 -7.66 -2.59
N ILE A 342 -30.44 -7.54 -1.78
CA ILE A 342 -30.43 -8.01 -0.39
C ILE A 342 -31.33 -7.13 0.50
N GLN A 343 -31.41 -5.82 0.25
CA GLN A 343 -32.36 -4.93 0.94
C GLN A 343 -33.83 -5.36 0.71
N GLU A 344 -34.18 -5.71 -0.52
CA GLU A 344 -35.53 -6.23 -0.82
C GLU A 344 -35.75 -7.62 -0.16
N ALA A 345 -34.73 -8.48 -0.15
CA ALA A 345 -34.83 -9.78 0.52
C ALA A 345 -34.96 -9.63 2.05
N GLU A 346 -34.21 -8.71 2.69
CA GLU A 346 -34.34 -8.43 4.13
C GLU A 346 -35.73 -7.90 4.46
N LYS A 347 -36.26 -6.96 3.65
CA LYS A 347 -37.61 -6.44 3.83
C LYS A 347 -38.68 -7.53 3.68
N ALA A 348 -38.54 -8.41 2.69
CA ALA A 348 -39.45 -9.52 2.48
C ALA A 348 -39.38 -10.53 3.64
N ALA A 349 -38.19 -10.86 4.13
CA ALA A 349 -37.99 -11.74 5.28
C ALA A 349 -38.56 -11.14 6.58
N SER A 350 -38.45 -9.83 6.77
CA SER A 350 -39.05 -9.14 7.94
C SER A 350 -40.57 -9.20 7.91
N LEU A 351 -41.21 -8.95 6.75
CA LEU A 351 -42.67 -9.07 6.61
C LEU A 351 -43.15 -10.52 6.73
N ALA A 352 -42.38 -11.48 6.21
CA ALA A 352 -42.69 -12.90 6.36
C ALA A 352 -42.65 -13.33 7.84
N LEU A 353 -41.67 -12.83 8.60
CA LEU A 353 -41.60 -13.11 10.03
C LEU A 353 -42.84 -12.58 10.77
N GLU A 354 -43.24 -11.34 10.51
CA GLU A 354 -44.42 -10.74 11.11
C GLU A 354 -45.70 -11.57 10.81
N GLY A 355 -45.85 -12.04 9.55
CA GLY A 355 -46.94 -12.91 9.15
C GLY A 355 -46.92 -14.26 9.84
N VAL A 356 -45.76 -14.92 9.89
CA VAL A 356 -45.62 -16.25 10.55
C VAL A 356 -45.83 -16.15 12.06
N GLU A 357 -45.39 -15.07 12.72
CA GLU A 357 -45.66 -14.82 14.14
C GLU A 357 -47.19 -14.80 14.41
N GLN A 358 -47.97 -14.11 13.55
CA GLN A 358 -49.42 -14.09 13.70
C GLN A 358 -50.07 -15.48 13.46
N GLU A 359 -49.61 -16.22 12.45
CA GLU A 359 -50.11 -17.57 12.13
C GLU A 359 -49.79 -18.57 13.26
N VAL A 360 -48.60 -18.48 13.89
CA VAL A 360 -48.22 -19.31 15.04
C VAL A 360 -49.10 -18.98 16.25
N ASN A 361 -49.37 -17.71 16.52
CA ASN A 361 -50.26 -17.28 17.60
C ASN A 361 -51.69 -17.78 17.42
N LEU A 362 -52.14 -17.99 16.18
CA LEU A 362 -53.43 -18.58 15.83
C LEU A 362 -53.40 -20.11 15.72
N ASN A 363 -52.28 -20.76 16.05
CA ASN A 363 -52.02 -22.20 15.89
C ASN A 363 -52.16 -22.72 14.42
N LEU A 364 -51.97 -21.86 13.43
CA LEU A 364 -52.00 -22.21 12.00
C LEU A 364 -50.66 -22.69 11.48
N LYS A 365 -49.57 -22.33 12.14
CA LYS A 365 -48.20 -22.79 11.87
C LYS A 365 -47.47 -23.28 13.09
N SER A 366 -46.40 -24.04 12.88
CA SER A 366 -45.58 -24.60 13.94
C SER A 366 -44.56 -23.60 14.46
N THR A 367 -44.09 -23.81 15.69
CA THR A 367 -42.96 -23.06 16.24
C THR A 367 -41.66 -23.25 15.39
N SER A 368 -41.51 -24.40 14.73
CA SER A 368 -40.38 -24.65 13.82
C SER A 368 -40.40 -23.69 12.64
N ASP A 369 -41.57 -23.42 12.04
CA ASP A 369 -41.71 -22.47 10.93
C ASP A 369 -41.32 -21.04 11.35
N LEU A 370 -41.67 -20.66 12.59
CA LEU A 370 -41.26 -19.38 13.16
C LEU A 370 -39.74 -19.28 13.28
N LEU A 371 -39.09 -20.27 13.88
CA LEU A 371 -37.65 -20.31 14.09
C LEU A 371 -36.88 -20.29 12.74
N ASP A 372 -37.38 -20.99 11.72
CA ASP A 372 -36.78 -21.03 10.41
C ASP A 372 -36.94 -19.66 9.67
N THR A 373 -38.04 -18.97 9.87
CA THR A 373 -38.28 -17.63 9.31
C THR A 373 -37.41 -16.57 10.01
N GLU A 374 -37.22 -16.67 11.33
CA GLU A 374 -36.28 -15.87 12.08
C GLU A 374 -34.83 -16.07 11.60
N ASP A 375 -34.40 -17.32 11.41
CA ASP A 375 -33.09 -17.65 10.88
C ASP A 375 -32.90 -17.04 9.49
N ALA A 376 -33.92 -17.04 8.64
CA ALA A 376 -33.88 -16.41 7.31
C ALA A 376 -33.70 -14.88 7.40
N LEU A 377 -34.38 -14.22 8.35
CA LEU A 377 -34.22 -12.76 8.58
C LEU A 377 -32.84 -12.43 9.10
N PHE A 378 -32.34 -13.17 10.11
CA PHE A 378 -30.98 -12.96 10.64
C PHE A 378 -29.91 -13.14 9.56
N LYS A 379 -30.08 -14.13 8.67
CA LYS A 379 -29.21 -14.34 7.52
C LYS A 379 -29.25 -13.15 6.57
N ALA A 380 -30.46 -12.71 6.17
CA ALA A 380 -30.61 -11.57 5.25
C ALA A 380 -29.97 -10.28 5.81
N ARG A 381 -30.12 -10.01 7.14
CA ARG A 381 -29.46 -8.90 7.82
C ARG A 381 -27.94 -9.02 7.83
N SER A 382 -27.42 -10.21 8.08
CA SER A 382 -25.96 -10.47 8.04
C SER A 382 -25.43 -10.27 6.63
N ASP A 383 -26.11 -10.78 5.61
CA ASP A 383 -25.76 -10.64 4.20
C ASP A 383 -25.78 -9.14 3.78
N LEU A 384 -26.72 -8.34 4.32
CA LEU A 384 -26.79 -6.89 4.08
C LEU A 384 -25.57 -6.15 4.65
N VAL A 385 -25.17 -6.47 5.88
CA VAL A 385 -23.95 -5.89 6.50
C VAL A 385 -22.72 -6.22 5.66
N GLU A 386 -22.61 -7.48 5.21
CA GLU A 386 -21.50 -7.91 4.35
C GLU A 386 -21.51 -7.21 3.00
N ALA A 387 -22.66 -7.12 2.34
CA ALA A 387 -22.81 -6.45 1.05
C ALA A 387 -22.44 -4.96 1.12
N LYS A 388 -22.87 -4.23 2.17
CA LYS A 388 -22.50 -2.83 2.41
C LYS A 388 -20.98 -2.68 2.58
N SER A 389 -20.36 -3.55 3.36
CA SER A 389 -18.90 -3.54 3.58
C SER A 389 -18.13 -3.81 2.29
N ASN A 390 -18.57 -4.80 1.50
CA ASN A 390 -17.97 -5.14 0.21
C ASN A 390 -18.11 -4.00 -0.81
N TYR A 391 -19.21 -3.25 -0.79
CA TYR A 391 -19.38 -2.08 -1.65
C TYR A 391 -18.35 -0.98 -1.32
N VAL A 392 -18.17 -0.65 -0.03
CA VAL A 392 -17.17 0.33 0.42
C VAL A 392 -15.77 -0.09 -0.04
N ILE A 393 -15.39 -1.35 0.18
CA ILE A 393 -14.09 -1.89 -0.24
C ILE A 393 -13.92 -1.81 -1.76
N SER A 394 -14.98 -2.10 -2.54
CA SER A 394 -14.95 -2.04 -4.00
C SER A 394 -14.72 -0.61 -4.51
N VAL A 395 -15.38 0.39 -3.89
CA VAL A 395 -15.17 1.82 -4.21
C VAL A 395 -13.71 2.22 -3.95
N TYR A 396 -13.15 1.89 -2.78
CA TYR A 396 -11.76 2.24 -2.48
C TYR A 396 -10.73 1.47 -3.33
N ASN A 397 -11.04 0.23 -3.75
CA ASN A 397 -10.22 -0.48 -4.74
C ASN A 397 -10.19 0.27 -6.09
N LEU A 398 -11.32 0.77 -6.56
CA LEU A 398 -11.37 1.58 -7.79
C LEU A 398 -10.60 2.90 -7.63
N LEU A 399 -10.76 3.60 -6.50
CA LEU A 399 -10.01 4.83 -6.20
C LEU A 399 -8.50 4.59 -6.16
N PHE A 400 -8.07 3.44 -5.64
CA PHE A 400 -6.67 3.02 -5.69
C PHE A 400 -6.17 2.87 -7.13
N MET A 401 -6.95 2.23 -8.03
CA MET A 401 -6.54 2.04 -9.42
C MET A 401 -6.37 3.37 -10.17
N ILE A 402 -7.21 4.36 -9.89
CA ILE A 402 -7.14 5.69 -10.49
C ILE A 402 -6.26 6.68 -9.71
N ASN A 403 -5.62 6.22 -8.61
CA ASN A 403 -4.77 7.03 -7.71
C ASN A 403 -5.51 8.25 -7.14
N SER A 404 -6.72 8.06 -6.65
CA SER A 404 -7.59 9.11 -6.08
C SER A 404 -7.90 8.90 -4.59
N ILE A 405 -7.18 8.03 -3.88
CA ILE A 405 -7.27 7.95 -2.42
C ILE A 405 -6.52 9.15 -1.83
N ASN A 406 -7.20 9.97 -1.03
CA ASN A 406 -6.58 11.05 -0.28
C ASN A 406 -5.71 10.47 0.85
N LEU A 407 -4.42 10.90 0.92
CA LEU A 407 -3.41 10.41 1.87
C LEU A 407 -3.18 11.41 3.00
#